data_a9226c25a42decf5fadab541d3da654a
#
_entry.id   a9226c25a42decf5fadab541d3da654a
#
_cell.length_a   1.000
_cell.length_b   1.000
_cell.length_c   1.000
_cell.angle_alpha   90.00
_cell.angle_beta   90.00
_cell.angle_gamma   90.00
#
_symmetry.space_group_name_H-M   'P 1'
#
loop_
_entity.id
_entity.type
_entity.pdbx_description
1 polymer ?
#
loop_
_entity_poly.entity_id
_entity_poly.type
_entity_poly.pdbx_seq_one_letter_code
_entity_poly.pdbx_strand_id
1 'polypeptide(L)'
;MLGLIGEVISYLSSSKTIDEDISTTHYRVKAPAVLKYACMSQFILGMIMFIVFSYFYLQGNETVEMGHLYVSSIFGTIGLYGVAWASIWGVLVNDSQLEIHRIFHVKKVLCITDIEQVIIDKKEAMILYDKMGKKLIKIDALSDNYDYLLNLLKLQNIKILNKHLK
;
A
#
# COMPACT_ATOMS: atom_id res chain seq x y z
N MET A 1 -7.91 -23.90 -0.82
CA MET A 1 -7.73 -22.85 -1.85
C MET A 1 -7.26 -21.51 -1.29
N LEU A 2 -7.75 -21.02 -0.15
CA LEU A 2 -7.26 -19.78 0.52
C LEU A 2 -5.80 -19.85 1.00
N GLY A 3 -5.29 -21.02 1.39
CA GLY A 3 -3.89 -21.20 1.82
C GLY A 3 -2.87 -20.98 0.70
N LEU A 4 -3.16 -21.47 -0.51
CA LEU A 4 -2.29 -21.32 -1.69
C LEU A 4 -2.12 -19.84 -2.11
N ILE A 5 -3.19 -19.05 -2.00
CA ILE A 5 -3.14 -17.60 -2.29
C ILE A 5 -2.27 -16.90 -1.24
N GLY A 6 -2.38 -17.28 0.04
CA GLY A 6 -1.54 -16.75 1.12
C GLY A 6 -0.06 -17.08 0.92
N GLU A 7 0.27 -18.30 0.50
CA GLU A 7 1.65 -18.72 0.22
C GLU A 7 2.22 -18.01 -1.02
N VAL A 8 1.44 -17.87 -2.09
CA VAL A 8 1.86 -17.12 -3.29
C VAL A 8 2.09 -15.65 -2.96
N ILE A 9 1.23 -15.03 -2.16
CA ILE A 9 1.40 -13.64 -1.72
C ILE A 9 2.64 -13.51 -0.83
N SER A 10 2.89 -14.47 0.09
CA SER A 10 4.08 -14.45 0.94
C SER A 10 5.36 -14.68 0.13
N TYR A 11 5.33 -15.57 -0.86
CA TYR A 11 6.47 -15.83 -1.77
C TYR A 11 6.79 -14.63 -2.66
N LEU A 12 5.77 -13.99 -3.24
CA LEU A 12 5.93 -12.77 -4.05
C LEU A 12 6.34 -11.56 -3.18
N SER A 13 5.91 -11.53 -1.91
CA SER A 13 6.32 -10.49 -0.95
C SER A 13 7.73 -10.71 -0.41
N SER A 14 8.20 -11.96 -0.35
CA SER A 14 9.56 -12.30 0.11
C SER A 14 10.63 -12.12 -0.96
N SER A 15 10.27 -11.97 -2.24
CA SER A 15 11.16 -11.47 -3.27
C SER A 15 11.36 -9.96 -3.08
N LYS A 16 11.91 -9.57 -1.90
CA LYS A 16 12.44 -8.23 -1.69
C LYS A 16 13.50 -8.01 -2.77
N THR A 17 13.13 -7.26 -3.81
CA THR A 17 14.12 -6.58 -4.63
C THR A 17 14.86 -5.65 -3.67
N ILE A 18 15.99 -6.15 -3.16
CA ILE A 18 17.00 -5.30 -2.55
C ILE A 18 17.48 -4.42 -3.69
N ASP A 19 16.93 -3.22 -3.79
CA ASP A 19 17.53 -2.18 -4.61
C ASP A 19 18.94 -1.96 -4.01
N GLU A 20 19.96 -2.47 -4.68
CA GLU A 20 21.37 -2.44 -4.25
C GLU A 20 21.93 -1.02 -4.06
N ASP A 21 21.12 0.00 -4.32
CA ASP A 21 21.52 1.42 -4.28
C ASP A 21 20.84 2.20 -3.14
N ILE A 22 20.48 1.51 -2.05
CA ILE A 22 19.93 2.18 -0.85
C ILE A 22 21.08 2.78 -0.06
N SER A 23 21.35 4.07 -0.26
CA SER A 23 22.08 4.82 0.77
C SER A 23 21.23 4.70 2.07
N THR A 24 21.87 4.34 3.19
CA THR A 24 21.22 4.10 4.48
C THR A 24 20.36 5.28 4.96
N THR A 25 20.46 6.43 4.32
CA THR A 25 19.87 7.72 4.68
C THR A 25 18.76 8.19 3.75
N HIS A 26 18.65 7.61 2.52
CA HIS A 26 17.66 8.03 1.53
C HIS A 26 16.97 6.82 0.90
N TYR A 27 15.74 6.55 1.32
CA TYR A 27 14.93 5.47 0.75
C TYR A 27 13.44 5.78 0.85
N ARG A 28 12.63 5.04 0.10
CA ARG A 28 11.18 5.18 0.13
C ARG A 28 10.52 3.88 0.59
N VAL A 29 9.68 3.99 1.63
CA VAL A 29 8.72 2.96 2.01
C VAL A 29 7.51 3.08 1.09
N LYS A 30 7.19 2.03 0.34
CA LYS A 30 6.13 2.02 -0.69
C LYS A 30 5.07 0.98 -0.34
N ALA A 31 3.89 1.11 -0.94
CA ALA A 31 2.91 0.03 -0.93
C ALA A 31 3.49 -1.22 -1.61
N PRO A 32 3.12 -2.44 -1.15
CA PRO A 32 3.64 -3.67 -1.72
C PRO A 32 3.42 -3.73 -3.24
N ALA A 33 4.45 -4.12 -3.99
CA ALA A 33 4.35 -4.24 -5.44
C ALA A 33 3.23 -5.20 -5.87
N VAL A 34 3.02 -6.28 -5.10
CA VAL A 34 1.93 -7.26 -5.32
C VAL A 34 0.56 -6.59 -5.33
N LEU A 35 0.31 -5.64 -4.42
CA LEU A 35 -0.96 -4.90 -4.38
C LEU A 35 -1.18 -4.08 -5.65
N LYS A 36 -0.13 -3.41 -6.14
CA LYS A 36 -0.19 -2.65 -7.39
C LYS A 36 -0.52 -3.55 -8.58
N TYR A 37 0.12 -4.72 -8.70
CA TYR A 37 -0.14 -5.66 -9.78
C TYR A 37 -1.53 -6.30 -9.67
N ALA A 38 -2.00 -6.61 -8.46
CA ALA A 38 -3.36 -7.11 -8.25
C ALA A 38 -4.42 -6.09 -8.70
N CYS A 39 -4.25 -4.82 -8.33
CA CYS A 39 -5.15 -3.75 -8.77
C CYS A 39 -5.06 -3.51 -10.28
N MET A 40 -3.88 -3.64 -10.89
CA MET A 40 -3.69 -3.51 -12.33
C MET A 40 -4.39 -4.64 -13.09
N SER A 41 -4.28 -5.89 -12.62
CA SER A 41 -5.00 -7.02 -13.22
C SER A 41 -6.51 -6.86 -13.10
N GLN A 42 -7.01 -6.35 -11.96
CA GLN A 42 -8.42 -6.03 -11.77
C GLN A 42 -8.90 -4.95 -12.75
N PHE A 43 -8.12 -3.89 -12.95
CA PHE A 43 -8.44 -2.84 -13.92
C PHE A 43 -8.52 -3.38 -15.35
N ILE A 44 -7.51 -4.18 -15.77
CA ILE A 44 -7.48 -4.79 -17.11
C ILE A 44 -8.69 -5.70 -17.31
N LEU A 45 -9.01 -6.56 -16.34
CA LEU A 45 -10.16 -7.44 -16.40
C LEU A 45 -11.47 -6.65 -16.50
N GLY A 46 -11.63 -5.60 -15.71
CA GLY A 46 -12.80 -4.71 -15.77
C GLY A 46 -12.95 -4.06 -17.14
N MET A 47 -11.86 -3.61 -17.75
CA MET A 47 -11.86 -3.05 -19.11
C MET A 47 -12.25 -4.08 -20.18
N ILE A 48 -11.71 -5.29 -20.10
CA ILE A 48 -12.06 -6.38 -21.03
C ILE A 48 -13.56 -6.70 -20.90
N MET A 49 -14.06 -6.88 -19.69
CA MET A 49 -15.49 -7.15 -19.44
C MET A 49 -16.36 -6.01 -19.99
N PHE A 50 -15.97 -4.75 -19.74
CA PHE A 50 -16.71 -3.59 -20.25
C PHE A 50 -16.80 -3.57 -21.77
N ILE A 51 -15.68 -3.84 -22.47
CA ILE A 51 -15.64 -3.86 -23.94
C ILE A 51 -16.51 -5.02 -24.47
N VAL A 52 -16.40 -6.22 -23.92
CA VAL A 52 -17.17 -7.39 -24.33
C VAL A 52 -18.67 -7.18 -24.11
N PHE A 53 -19.07 -6.71 -22.93
CA PHE A 53 -20.49 -6.45 -22.65
C PHE A 53 -21.03 -5.29 -23.51
N SER A 54 -20.25 -4.24 -23.74
CA SER A 54 -20.64 -3.16 -24.65
C SER A 54 -20.89 -3.65 -26.07
N TYR A 55 -20.03 -4.53 -26.57
CA TYR A 55 -20.18 -5.11 -27.90
C TYR A 55 -21.48 -5.92 -28.03
N PHE A 56 -21.75 -6.84 -27.10
CA PHE A 56 -22.97 -7.65 -27.12
C PHE A 56 -24.24 -6.81 -26.88
N TYR A 57 -24.17 -5.83 -26.00
CA TYR A 57 -25.28 -4.91 -25.76
C TYR A 57 -25.68 -4.13 -27.02
N LEU A 58 -24.70 -3.62 -27.76
CA LEU A 58 -24.92 -2.90 -29.02
C LEU A 58 -25.47 -3.81 -30.15
N GLN A 59 -25.22 -5.11 -30.07
CA GLN A 59 -25.79 -6.09 -31.00
C GLN A 59 -27.24 -6.52 -30.64
N GLY A 60 -27.80 -5.97 -29.57
CA GLY A 60 -29.15 -6.33 -29.14
C GLY A 60 -29.28 -7.70 -28.47
N ASN A 61 -28.17 -8.21 -27.89
CA ASN A 61 -28.19 -9.47 -27.16
C ASN A 61 -29.01 -9.33 -25.88
N GLU A 62 -30.14 -10.01 -25.80
CA GLU A 62 -31.08 -9.95 -24.67
C GLU A 62 -30.51 -10.45 -23.33
N THR A 63 -29.39 -11.19 -23.36
CA THR A 63 -28.73 -11.66 -22.12
C THR A 63 -27.82 -10.63 -21.50
N VAL A 64 -27.50 -9.52 -22.20
CA VAL A 64 -26.64 -8.46 -21.71
C VAL A 64 -27.46 -7.21 -21.42
N GLU A 65 -27.60 -6.91 -20.16
CA GLU A 65 -28.31 -5.74 -19.66
C GLU A 65 -27.35 -4.60 -19.30
N MET A 66 -27.88 -3.39 -19.20
CA MET A 66 -27.14 -2.21 -18.72
C MET A 66 -26.42 -2.45 -17.39
N GLY A 67 -26.99 -3.31 -16.53
CA GLY A 67 -26.38 -3.70 -15.25
C GLY A 67 -24.98 -4.28 -15.40
N HIS A 68 -24.73 -5.07 -16.44
CA HIS A 68 -23.39 -5.65 -16.71
C HIS A 68 -22.35 -4.57 -17.04
N LEU A 69 -22.77 -3.51 -17.77
CA LEU A 69 -21.89 -2.38 -18.08
C LEU A 69 -21.54 -1.58 -16.82
N TYR A 70 -22.53 -1.34 -15.94
CA TYR A 70 -22.25 -0.65 -14.69
C TYR A 70 -21.33 -1.44 -13.79
N VAL A 71 -21.56 -2.74 -13.61
CA VAL A 71 -20.72 -3.60 -12.76
C VAL A 71 -19.29 -3.64 -13.27
N SER A 72 -19.08 -3.86 -14.59
CA SER A 72 -17.74 -3.90 -15.18
C SER A 72 -17.01 -2.53 -15.07
N SER A 73 -17.74 -1.43 -15.26
CA SER A 73 -17.21 -0.07 -15.13
C SER A 73 -16.76 0.22 -13.69
N ILE A 74 -17.61 -0.11 -12.70
CA ILE A 74 -17.27 0.06 -11.26
C ILE A 74 -16.07 -0.80 -10.90
N PHE A 75 -16.04 -2.06 -11.35
CA PHE A 75 -14.96 -2.99 -11.08
C PHE A 75 -13.61 -2.49 -11.63
N GLY A 76 -13.60 -2.00 -12.86
CA GLY A 76 -12.42 -1.38 -13.48
C GLY A 76 -11.99 -0.10 -12.76
N THR A 77 -12.94 0.76 -12.38
CA THR A 77 -12.65 2.02 -11.67
C THR A 77 -12.00 1.77 -10.31
N ILE A 78 -12.47 0.76 -9.57
CA ILE A 78 -11.85 0.36 -8.28
C ILE A 78 -10.40 -0.10 -8.51
N GLY A 79 -10.15 -0.90 -9.56
CA GLY A 79 -8.80 -1.33 -9.91
C GLY A 79 -7.88 -0.15 -10.26
N LEU A 80 -8.36 0.79 -11.08
CA LEU A 80 -7.62 2.00 -11.46
C LEU A 80 -7.27 2.86 -10.23
N TYR A 81 -8.25 3.07 -9.34
CA TYR A 81 -8.04 3.79 -8.09
C TYR A 81 -6.97 3.10 -7.22
N GLY A 82 -7.02 1.76 -7.10
CA GLY A 82 -6.03 0.98 -6.36
C GLY A 82 -4.62 1.12 -6.94
N VAL A 83 -4.46 1.10 -8.27
CA VAL A 83 -3.17 1.35 -8.94
C VAL A 83 -2.64 2.75 -8.62
N ALA A 84 -3.50 3.77 -8.73
CA ALA A 84 -3.12 5.15 -8.42
C ALA A 84 -2.71 5.27 -6.95
N TRP A 85 -3.49 4.69 -6.04
CA TRP A 85 -3.17 4.69 -4.61
C TRP A 85 -1.83 4.01 -4.32
N ALA A 86 -1.61 2.80 -4.81
CA ALA A 86 -0.38 2.04 -4.60
C ALA A 86 0.86 2.72 -5.21
N SER A 87 0.68 3.50 -6.29
CA SER A 87 1.78 4.22 -6.94
C SER A 87 2.17 5.52 -6.23
N ILE A 88 1.20 6.21 -5.63
CA ILE A 88 1.41 7.51 -4.99
C ILE A 88 1.76 7.35 -3.51
N TRP A 89 1.09 6.42 -2.81
CA TRP A 89 1.30 6.23 -1.39
C TRP A 89 2.75 5.84 -1.07
N GLY A 90 3.31 6.47 -0.05
CA GLY A 90 4.62 6.10 0.47
C GLY A 90 5.16 7.09 1.47
N VAL A 91 6.24 6.70 2.12
CA VAL A 91 7.01 7.53 3.05
C VAL A 91 8.44 7.62 2.52
N LEU A 92 8.84 8.81 2.09
CA LEU A 92 10.23 9.07 1.72
C LEU A 92 11.01 9.41 2.99
N VAL A 93 12.05 8.66 3.23
CA VAL A 93 12.98 8.88 4.34
C VAL A 93 14.19 9.65 3.80
N ASN A 94 14.46 10.82 4.37
CA ASN A 94 15.60 11.67 4.05
C ASN A 94 16.29 12.02 5.37
N ASP A 95 17.41 11.35 5.68
CA ASP A 95 18.18 11.53 6.91
C ASP A 95 17.32 11.54 8.18
N SER A 96 16.94 12.73 8.66
CA SER A 96 16.13 12.95 9.86
C SER A 96 14.68 13.33 9.58
N GLN A 97 14.25 13.30 8.31
CA GLN A 97 12.92 13.71 7.91
C GLN A 97 12.14 12.58 7.23
N LEU A 98 10.85 12.52 7.52
CA LEU A 98 9.89 11.62 6.89
C LEU A 98 8.90 12.44 6.07
N GLU A 99 8.88 12.24 4.77
CA GLU A 99 7.91 12.87 3.87
C GLU A 99 6.79 11.89 3.54
N ILE A 100 5.58 12.17 3.99
CA ILE A 100 4.41 11.33 3.79
C ILE A 100 3.68 11.75 2.54
N HIS A 101 3.57 10.85 1.57
CA HIS A 101 2.82 11.03 0.33
C HIS A 101 1.49 10.28 0.38
N ARG A 102 0.38 10.98 0.06
CA ARG A 102 -1.00 10.43 -0.02
C ARG A 102 -1.72 11.02 -1.22
N ILE A 103 -2.66 10.28 -1.84
CA ILE A 103 -3.36 10.71 -3.06
C ILE A 103 -4.03 12.09 -2.93
N PHE A 104 -4.77 12.34 -1.86
CA PHE A 104 -5.61 13.54 -1.73
C PHE A 104 -5.11 14.51 -0.65
N HIS A 105 -3.89 14.34 -0.17
CA HIS A 105 -3.39 15.17 0.92
C HIS A 105 -2.09 15.84 0.51
N VAL A 106 -1.95 17.09 0.96
CA VAL A 106 -0.69 17.80 0.85
C VAL A 106 0.41 16.98 1.49
N LYS A 107 1.55 16.91 0.84
CA LYS A 107 2.78 16.32 1.33
C LYS A 107 3.04 16.79 2.77
N LYS A 108 3.13 15.87 3.70
CA LYS A 108 3.43 16.18 5.10
C LYS A 108 4.87 15.80 5.40
N VAL A 109 5.67 16.76 5.81
CA VAL A 109 7.04 16.54 6.30
C VAL A 109 7.01 16.47 7.82
N LEU A 110 7.66 15.47 8.39
CA LEU A 110 7.79 15.23 9.82
C LEU A 110 9.27 15.04 10.13
N CYS A 111 9.77 15.65 11.21
CA CYS A 111 11.08 15.29 11.74
C CYS A 111 10.98 13.99 12.53
N ILE A 112 11.99 13.13 12.45
CA ILE A 112 12.04 11.89 13.24
C ILE A 112 12.00 12.22 14.74
N THR A 113 12.56 13.35 15.14
CA THR A 113 12.52 13.88 16.53
C THR A 113 11.13 14.22 17.05
N ASP A 114 10.14 14.38 16.17
CA ASP A 114 8.74 14.64 16.55
C ASP A 114 7.98 13.34 16.88
N ILE A 115 8.58 12.20 16.60
CA ILE A 115 8.02 10.88 16.88
C ILE A 115 8.38 10.50 18.32
N GLU A 116 7.39 10.35 19.17
CA GLU A 116 7.58 9.94 20.57
C GLU A 116 7.61 8.41 20.71
N GLN A 117 6.69 7.74 20.01
CA GLN A 117 6.56 6.30 20.11
C GLN A 117 6.04 5.65 18.84
N VAL A 118 6.41 4.38 18.69
CA VAL A 118 5.93 3.49 17.65
C VAL A 118 5.19 2.33 18.29
N ILE A 119 3.98 2.05 17.82
CA ILE A 119 3.20 0.90 18.26
C ILE A 119 3.09 -0.08 17.10
N ILE A 120 3.53 -1.31 17.32
CA ILE A 120 3.32 -2.43 16.39
C ILE A 120 2.01 -3.11 16.79
N ASP A 121 1.03 -3.10 15.87
CA ASP A 121 -0.30 -3.69 16.12
C ASP A 121 -0.28 -5.23 15.94
N LYS A 122 -1.45 -5.88 16.17
CA LYS A 122 -1.58 -7.35 16.01
C LYS A 122 -1.33 -7.86 14.59
N LYS A 123 -1.37 -6.98 13.59
CA LYS A 123 -1.08 -7.30 12.18
C LYS A 123 0.33 -6.86 11.78
N GLU A 124 1.19 -6.65 12.78
CA GLU A 124 2.57 -6.20 12.60
C GLU A 124 2.70 -4.82 11.91
N ALA A 125 1.59 -4.11 11.72
CA ALA A 125 1.64 -2.77 11.16
C ALA A 125 2.19 -1.77 12.17
N MET A 126 3.10 -0.91 11.71
CA MET A 126 3.74 0.14 12.49
C MET A 126 2.86 1.39 12.52
N ILE A 127 2.58 1.89 13.70
CA ILE A 127 1.81 3.12 13.91
C ILE A 127 2.70 4.12 14.65
N LEU A 128 2.99 5.25 14.01
CA LEU A 128 3.80 6.32 14.58
C LEU A 128 2.91 7.33 15.30
N TYR A 129 3.35 7.77 16.47
CA TYR A 129 2.67 8.77 17.29
C TYR A 129 3.60 9.92 17.61
N ASP A 130 3.03 11.13 17.67
CA ASP A 130 3.74 12.32 18.11
C ASP A 130 3.76 12.44 19.66
N LYS A 131 4.43 13.48 20.15
CA LYS A 131 4.53 13.81 21.60
C LYS A 131 3.19 14.10 22.27
N MET A 132 2.15 14.43 21.48
CA MET A 132 0.79 14.66 21.97
C MET A 132 -0.08 13.39 21.92
N GLY A 133 0.50 12.25 21.56
CA GLY A 133 -0.24 10.99 21.41
C GLY A 133 -1.12 10.93 20.16
N LYS A 134 -0.97 11.89 19.22
CA LYS A 134 -1.70 11.90 17.95
C LYS A 134 -1.06 10.95 16.96
N LYS A 135 -1.89 10.13 16.32
CA LYS A 135 -1.45 9.23 15.25
C LYS A 135 -0.97 10.04 14.03
N LEU A 136 0.28 9.83 13.64
CA LEU A 136 0.90 10.45 12.48
C LEU A 136 0.63 9.65 11.21
N ILE A 137 1.02 8.35 11.20
CA ILE A 137 0.85 7.45 10.06
C ILE A 137 0.73 6.00 10.55
N LYS A 138 0.10 5.16 9.75
CA LYS A 138 0.13 3.70 9.86
C LYS A 138 0.80 3.15 8.61
N ILE A 139 1.80 2.26 8.78
CA ILE A 139 2.58 1.61 7.74
C ILE A 139 2.37 0.11 7.91
N ASP A 140 1.94 -0.54 6.84
CA ASP A 140 1.71 -1.99 6.84
C ASP A 140 3.03 -2.76 6.84
N ALA A 141 3.08 -3.91 7.51
CA ALA A 141 4.26 -4.77 7.57
C ALA A 141 4.71 -5.27 6.18
N LEU A 142 3.76 -5.41 5.25
CA LEU A 142 4.04 -5.83 3.88
C LEU A 142 4.60 -4.72 2.99
N SER A 143 4.72 -3.48 3.51
CA SER A 143 5.28 -2.36 2.75
C SER A 143 6.75 -2.61 2.42
N ASP A 144 7.16 -2.28 1.20
CA ASP A 144 8.56 -2.35 0.79
C ASP A 144 9.39 -1.42 1.68
N ASN A 145 10.58 -1.88 2.10
CA ASN A 145 11.49 -1.16 2.99
C ASN A 145 10.95 -0.89 4.42
N TYR A 146 9.92 -1.63 4.86
CA TYR A 146 9.37 -1.54 6.22
C TYR A 146 10.45 -1.76 7.31
N ASP A 147 11.27 -2.82 7.14
CA ASP A 147 12.29 -3.20 8.12
C ASP A 147 13.41 -2.15 8.23
N TYR A 148 13.76 -1.48 7.12
CA TYR A 148 14.73 -0.38 7.13
C TYR A 148 14.24 0.79 7.98
N LEU A 149 12.95 1.17 7.82
CA LEU A 149 12.37 2.22 8.65
C LEU A 149 12.28 1.81 10.11
N LEU A 150 11.89 0.57 10.41
CA LEU A 150 11.83 0.07 11.77
C LEU A 150 13.21 0.09 12.44
N ASN A 151 14.25 -0.31 11.72
CA ASN A 151 15.63 -0.28 12.22
C ASN A 151 16.13 1.16 12.42
N LEU A 152 15.82 2.07 11.50
CA LEU A 152 16.15 3.49 11.67
C LEU A 152 15.53 4.06 12.96
N LEU A 153 14.25 3.79 13.20
CA LEU A 153 13.54 4.26 14.39
C LEU A 153 14.12 3.65 15.68
N LYS A 154 14.58 2.39 15.65
CA LYS A 154 15.32 1.76 16.75
C LYS A 154 16.67 2.46 17.02
N LEU A 155 17.43 2.75 15.98
CA LEU A 155 18.74 3.44 16.10
C LEU A 155 18.58 4.86 16.67
N GLN A 156 17.47 5.51 16.43
CA GLN A 156 17.12 6.82 16.99
C GLN A 156 16.57 6.73 18.43
N ASN A 157 16.62 5.55 19.07
CA ASN A 157 16.12 5.29 20.43
C ASN A 157 14.64 5.64 20.63
N ILE A 158 13.83 5.59 19.58
CA ILE A 158 12.38 5.82 19.69
C ILE A 158 11.72 4.63 20.38
N LYS A 159 10.83 4.90 21.34
CA LYS A 159 10.13 3.88 22.13
C LYS A 159 9.25 3.02 21.22
N ILE A 160 9.54 1.71 21.12
CA ILE A 160 8.75 0.75 20.35
C ILE A 160 7.95 -0.13 21.30
N LEU A 161 6.63 -0.14 21.11
CA LEU A 161 5.69 -0.93 21.92
C LEU A 161 5.03 -2.00 21.02
N ASN A 162 5.19 -3.27 21.39
CA ASN A 162 4.52 -4.39 20.71
C ASN A 162 3.22 -4.72 21.44
N LYS A 163 2.06 -4.58 20.77
CA LYS A 163 0.76 -4.99 21.34
C LYS A 163 0.55 -6.51 21.39
N HIS A 164 1.48 -7.31 20.85
CA HIS A 164 1.42 -8.76 20.89
C HIS A 164 1.91 -9.38 22.22
N LEU A 165 2.59 -8.60 23.07
CA LEU A 165 3.23 -9.08 24.28
C LEU A 165 2.42 -8.78 25.57
N LYS A 166 1.10 -8.64 25.43
CA LYS A 166 0.17 -8.58 26.57
C LYS A 166 -0.87 -9.67 26.47
#